data_967b4177dbe92304632a676826d36df2
#
_entry.id   967b4177dbe92304632a676826d36df2
#
_cell.length_a   1.000
_cell.length_b   1.000
_cell.length_c   1.000
_cell.angle_alpha   90.00
_cell.angle_beta   90.00
_cell.angle_gamma   90.00
#
_symmetry.space_group_name_H-M   'P 1'
#
loop_
_entity.id
_entity.type
_entity.pdbx_description
1 polymer ?
#
loop_
_entity_poly.entity_id
_entity_poly.type
_entity_poly.pdbx_seq_one_letter_code
_entity_poly.pdbx_strand_id
1 'polypeptide(L)'
;TFSKEQKTLSHQIHGSWNNIKSGEIWDKDYIGMSNESSISYDMEIIKPGEKKQIDICVLLESQPKIMADFETEIERIRRIDFSSEYLKAKSYWRKYVKSHDKLNMKEPKNSYEEKLADIYYRTILLFPLLTNSETGGIIASAEIDENFTKCGRYAYTWPRDAVFTTKAMD
;
A
#
# COMPACT_ATOMS: atom_id res chain seq x y z
N THR A 1 19.31 9.15 -5.49
CA THR A 1 19.78 9.12 -6.89
C THR A 1 18.61 8.65 -7.75
N PHE A 2 18.09 9.56 -8.51
CA PHE A 2 16.94 9.36 -9.36
C PHE A 2 17.36 8.78 -10.71
N SER A 3 16.50 8.01 -11.37
CA SER A 3 16.81 7.54 -12.72
C SER A 3 16.96 8.74 -13.66
N LYS A 4 17.76 8.58 -14.75
CA LYS A 4 17.95 9.63 -15.75
C LYS A 4 16.67 10.10 -16.45
N GLU A 5 15.58 9.34 -16.28
CA GLU A 5 14.26 9.62 -16.89
C GLU A 5 13.35 10.46 -16.00
N GLN A 6 13.74 10.68 -14.75
CA GLN A 6 12.94 11.51 -13.85
C GLN A 6 13.11 12.99 -14.22
N LYS A 7 12.02 13.60 -14.67
CA LYS A 7 12.05 15.00 -15.11
C LYS A 7 11.64 15.97 -14.01
N THR A 8 10.81 15.56 -13.06
CA THR A 8 10.35 16.46 -12.00
C THR A 8 9.96 15.74 -10.73
N LEU A 9 10.50 16.18 -9.61
CA LEU A 9 10.07 15.83 -8.26
C LEU A 9 9.51 17.08 -7.60
N SER A 10 8.27 17.05 -7.12
CA SER A 10 7.70 18.17 -6.38
C SER A 10 7.28 17.77 -4.98
N HIS A 11 7.59 18.62 -4.01
CA HIS A 11 7.11 18.51 -2.64
C HIS A 11 6.27 19.75 -2.32
N GLN A 12 5.07 19.55 -1.85
CA GLN A 12 4.21 20.66 -1.45
C GLN A 12 3.41 20.35 -0.20
N ILE A 13 3.30 21.31 0.71
CA ILE A 13 2.67 21.16 2.02
C ILE A 13 1.16 21.04 1.92
N HIS A 14 0.56 21.86 1.09
CA HIS A 14 -0.87 21.89 0.84
C HIS A 14 -1.11 22.21 -0.61
N GLY A 15 -1.90 21.37 -1.29
CA GLY A 15 -2.35 21.62 -2.64
C GLY A 15 -1.58 20.93 -3.75
N SER A 16 -0.74 19.91 -3.47
CA SER A 16 -0.13 19.07 -4.52
C SER A 16 -1.19 18.49 -5.46
N TRP A 17 -2.38 18.14 -4.95
CA TRP A 17 -3.54 17.74 -5.74
C TRP A 17 -4.01 18.82 -6.73
N ASN A 18 -4.04 20.08 -6.29
CA ASN A 18 -4.47 21.17 -7.16
C ASN A 18 -3.44 21.43 -8.24
N ASN A 19 -2.16 21.33 -7.93
CA ASN A 19 -1.09 21.51 -8.89
C ASN A 19 -1.04 20.36 -9.90
N ILE A 20 -1.25 19.13 -9.49
CA ILE A 20 -1.40 18.00 -10.42
C ILE A 20 -2.56 18.25 -11.38
N LYS A 21 -3.69 18.75 -10.90
CA LYS A 21 -4.85 19.09 -11.75
C LYS A 21 -4.58 20.26 -12.72
N SER A 22 -3.82 21.25 -12.30
CA SER A 22 -3.45 22.38 -13.17
C SER A 22 -2.29 22.06 -14.12
N GLY A 23 -1.58 20.95 -13.90
CA GLY A 23 -0.38 20.60 -14.64
C GLY A 23 0.87 21.40 -14.20
N GLU A 24 0.76 22.20 -13.17
CA GLU A 24 1.87 22.96 -12.60
C GLU A 24 2.58 22.10 -11.54
N ILE A 25 3.80 21.72 -11.83
CA ILE A 25 4.63 20.91 -10.93
C ILE A 25 5.85 21.72 -10.54
N TRP A 26 6.02 21.92 -9.25
CA TRP A 26 7.11 22.72 -8.69
C TRP A 26 8.07 21.81 -7.93
N ASP A 27 9.34 21.99 -8.16
CA ASP A 27 10.38 21.37 -7.33
C ASP A 27 10.63 22.27 -6.12
N LYS A 28 10.32 21.76 -4.93
CA LYS A 28 10.47 22.53 -3.70
C LYS A 28 10.80 21.62 -2.53
N ASP A 29 11.92 21.89 -1.88
CA ASP A 29 12.29 21.25 -0.63
C ASP A 29 11.44 21.80 0.52
N TYR A 30 10.89 20.91 1.31
CA TYR A 30 10.12 21.27 2.49
C TYR A 30 10.29 20.27 3.62
N ILE A 31 10.45 20.80 4.83
CA ILE A 31 10.46 20.04 6.08
C ILE A 31 9.29 20.49 6.93
N GLY A 32 8.37 19.58 7.26
CA GLY A 32 7.20 19.89 8.07
C GLY A 32 6.49 18.66 8.62
N MET A 33 5.53 18.88 9.49
CA MET A 33 4.81 17.79 10.19
C MET A 33 3.76 17.08 9.33
N SER A 34 3.34 17.68 8.23
CA SER A 34 2.38 17.09 7.30
C SER A 34 2.73 17.52 5.88
N ASN A 35 3.21 16.56 5.08
CA ASN A 35 3.67 16.81 3.73
C ASN A 35 2.85 16.03 2.73
N GLU A 36 2.44 16.70 1.68
CA GLU A 36 1.99 16.07 0.44
C GLU A 36 3.14 16.13 -0.55
N SER A 37 3.43 14.99 -1.18
CA SER A 37 4.51 14.89 -2.17
C SER A 37 3.96 14.32 -3.46
N SER A 38 4.47 14.78 -4.59
CA SER A 38 4.15 14.23 -5.90
C SER A 38 5.40 14.04 -6.73
N ILE A 39 5.42 12.95 -7.49
CA ILE A 39 6.45 12.66 -8.49
C ILE A 39 5.77 12.61 -9.85
N SER A 40 6.29 13.35 -10.80
CA SER A 40 5.78 13.34 -12.16
C SER A 40 6.78 12.72 -13.12
N TYR A 41 6.28 11.89 -13.99
CA TYR A 41 7.02 11.27 -15.07
C TYR A 41 6.41 11.68 -16.41
N ASP A 42 7.22 12.24 -17.32
CA ASP A 42 6.79 12.49 -18.66
C ASP A 42 6.83 11.17 -19.46
N MET A 43 5.66 10.64 -19.76
CA MET A 43 5.53 9.41 -20.52
C MET A 43 5.63 9.64 -22.04
N GLU A 44 5.81 10.89 -22.47
CA GLU A 44 5.80 11.26 -23.89
C GLU A 44 4.50 10.79 -24.59
N ILE A 45 4.54 10.67 -25.92
CA ILE A 45 3.39 10.18 -26.70
C ILE A 45 3.38 8.65 -26.65
N ILE A 46 2.27 8.08 -26.19
CA ILE A 46 2.01 6.63 -26.21
C ILE A 46 1.14 6.35 -27.44
N LYS A 47 1.67 5.59 -28.39
CA LYS A 47 0.96 5.23 -29.62
C LYS A 47 -0.11 4.14 -29.34
N PRO A 48 -1.14 4.03 -30.20
CA PRO A 48 -2.12 2.93 -30.07
C PRO A 48 -1.43 1.57 -30.06
N GLY A 49 -1.74 0.76 -29.03
CA GLY A 49 -1.13 -0.56 -28.81
C GLY A 49 0.22 -0.55 -28.08
N GLU A 50 0.85 0.58 -27.90
CA GLU A 50 2.06 0.74 -27.08
C GLU A 50 1.72 0.73 -25.60
N LYS A 51 2.63 0.18 -24.78
CA LYS A 51 2.53 0.18 -23.31
C LYS A 51 3.83 0.73 -22.73
N LYS A 52 3.73 1.66 -21.79
CA LYS A 52 4.85 2.13 -20.99
C LYS A 52 4.58 1.78 -19.53
N GLN A 53 5.61 1.36 -18.79
CA GLN A 53 5.52 0.96 -17.40
C GLN A 53 6.48 1.80 -16.57
N ILE A 54 6.02 2.19 -15.38
CA ILE A 54 6.83 2.80 -14.35
C ILE A 54 6.70 1.93 -13.11
N ASP A 55 7.83 1.50 -12.57
CA ASP A 55 7.86 0.78 -11.32
C ASP A 55 8.23 1.76 -10.19
N ILE A 56 7.40 1.81 -9.15
CA ILE A 56 7.58 2.70 -8.01
C ILE A 56 7.84 1.84 -6.78
N CYS A 57 8.91 2.14 -6.07
CA CYS A 57 9.23 1.50 -4.81
C CYS A 57 9.25 2.53 -3.69
N VAL A 58 8.55 2.25 -2.59
CA VAL A 58 8.53 3.06 -1.38
C VAL A 58 9.30 2.33 -0.31
N LEU A 59 10.40 2.94 0.16
CA LEU A 59 11.19 2.43 1.27
C LEU A 59 10.85 3.21 2.53
N LEU A 60 10.41 2.49 3.57
CA LEU A 60 10.13 3.02 4.88
C LEU A 60 11.04 2.34 5.89
N GLU A 61 11.82 3.12 6.62
CA GLU A 61 12.71 2.65 7.68
C GLU A 61 12.31 3.28 9.01
N SER A 62 11.96 2.45 9.99
CA SER A 62 11.47 2.92 11.29
C SER A 62 12.58 3.43 12.20
N GLN A 63 13.80 2.96 11.98
CA GLN A 63 14.97 3.36 12.75
C GLN A 63 16.21 3.38 11.85
N PRO A 64 16.47 4.48 11.12
CA PRO A 64 17.67 4.58 10.32
C PRO A 64 18.88 4.60 11.23
N LYS A 65 19.52 3.45 11.38
CA LYS A 65 20.69 3.32 12.25
C LYS A 65 21.89 4.07 11.70
N ILE A 66 22.09 3.99 10.40
CA ILE A 66 23.15 4.68 9.68
C ILE A 66 22.69 4.93 8.24
N MET A 67 23.10 6.04 7.65
CA MET A 67 22.81 6.36 6.24
C MET A 67 23.27 5.26 5.26
N ALA A 68 24.36 4.56 5.60
CA ALA A 68 24.89 3.44 4.82
C ALA A 68 23.91 2.25 4.71
N ASP A 69 23.10 1.99 5.74
CA ASP A 69 22.09 0.93 5.71
C ASP A 69 21.00 1.27 4.71
N PHE A 70 20.60 2.54 4.67
CA PHE A 70 19.61 3.05 3.74
C PHE A 70 20.11 2.99 2.28
N GLU A 71 21.36 3.33 2.03
CA GLU A 71 21.99 3.21 0.71
C GLU A 71 22.06 1.75 0.25
N THR A 72 22.38 0.83 1.15
CA THR A 72 22.39 -0.60 0.87
C THR A 72 20.98 -1.10 0.45
N GLU A 73 19.95 -0.67 1.14
CA GLU A 73 18.56 -1.00 0.79
C GLU A 73 18.14 -0.40 -0.55
N ILE A 74 18.53 0.83 -0.86
CA ILE A 74 18.31 1.43 -2.17
C ILE A 74 18.96 0.61 -3.27
N GLU A 75 20.21 0.17 -3.09
CA GLU A 75 20.89 -0.67 -4.08
C GLU A 75 20.24 -2.05 -4.23
N ARG A 76 19.71 -2.63 -3.15
CA ARG A 76 18.92 -3.86 -3.19
C ARG A 76 17.65 -3.66 -4.01
N ILE A 77 16.93 -2.57 -3.78
CA ILE A 77 15.68 -2.23 -4.49
C ILE A 77 15.92 -2.03 -5.98
N ARG A 78 17.00 -1.38 -6.36
CA ARG A 78 17.38 -1.18 -7.78
C ARG A 78 17.59 -2.47 -8.57
N ARG A 79 17.85 -3.58 -7.88
CA ARG A 79 18.07 -4.90 -8.49
C ARG A 79 16.81 -5.77 -8.49
N ILE A 80 15.71 -5.29 -7.97
CA ILE A 80 14.45 -6.03 -7.91
C ILE A 80 13.89 -6.19 -9.33
N ASP A 81 13.61 -7.42 -9.72
CA ASP A 81 12.73 -7.71 -10.84
C ASP A 81 11.26 -7.68 -10.36
N PHE A 82 10.57 -6.61 -10.66
CA PHE A 82 9.18 -6.40 -10.25
C PHE A 82 8.23 -7.48 -10.75
N SER A 83 8.47 -8.04 -11.93
CA SER A 83 7.66 -9.15 -12.45
C SER A 83 7.79 -10.39 -11.59
N SER A 84 9.00 -10.72 -11.18
CA SER A 84 9.28 -11.84 -10.26
C SER A 84 8.65 -11.60 -8.89
N GLU A 85 8.81 -10.40 -8.31
CA GLU A 85 8.21 -10.07 -7.01
C GLU A 85 6.69 -10.08 -7.04
N TYR A 86 6.07 -9.61 -8.13
CA TYR A 86 4.63 -9.72 -8.31
C TYR A 86 4.16 -11.18 -8.31
N LEU A 87 4.87 -12.07 -9.01
CA LEU A 87 4.52 -13.48 -9.04
C LEU A 87 4.69 -14.16 -7.67
N LYS A 88 5.74 -13.81 -6.93
CA LYS A 88 5.96 -14.27 -5.55
C LYS A 88 4.82 -13.80 -4.63
N ALA A 89 4.50 -12.52 -4.65
CA ALA A 89 3.41 -11.96 -3.86
C ALA A 89 2.07 -12.61 -4.19
N LYS A 90 1.77 -12.76 -5.48
CA LYS A 90 0.54 -13.43 -5.95
C LYS A 90 0.46 -14.90 -5.50
N SER A 91 1.58 -15.62 -5.56
CA SER A 91 1.66 -17.02 -5.09
C SER A 91 1.45 -17.11 -3.58
N TYR A 92 2.09 -16.22 -2.82
CA TYR A 92 1.95 -16.13 -1.37
C TYR A 92 0.48 -15.92 -0.97
N TRP A 93 -0.16 -14.88 -1.49
CA TRP A 93 -1.54 -14.55 -1.14
C TRP A 93 -2.55 -15.62 -1.57
N ARG A 94 -2.35 -16.26 -2.72
CA ARG A 94 -3.18 -17.41 -3.14
C ARG A 94 -3.04 -18.59 -2.17
N LYS A 95 -1.81 -18.90 -1.74
CA LYS A 95 -1.57 -19.95 -0.77
C LYS A 95 -2.18 -19.61 0.59
N TYR A 96 -2.05 -18.35 1.01
CA TYR A 96 -2.65 -17.85 2.25
C TYR A 96 -4.17 -18.01 2.24
N VAL A 97 -4.85 -17.49 1.21
CA VAL A 97 -6.31 -17.65 1.09
C VAL A 97 -6.69 -19.13 1.11
N LYS A 98 -6.01 -19.97 0.35
CA LYS A 98 -6.31 -21.41 0.31
C LYS A 98 -6.19 -22.07 1.68
N SER A 99 -5.23 -21.69 2.51
CA SER A 99 -5.03 -22.27 3.85
C SER A 99 -6.05 -21.78 4.89
N HIS A 100 -6.70 -20.63 4.66
CA HIS A 100 -7.68 -20.03 5.57
C HIS A 100 -9.13 -20.09 5.04
N ASP A 101 -9.33 -20.67 3.86
CA ASP A 101 -10.65 -20.80 3.25
C ASP A 101 -11.44 -21.96 3.89
N LYS A 102 -12.20 -21.64 4.91
CA LYS A 102 -13.05 -22.62 5.64
C LYS A 102 -14.42 -22.82 5.01
N LEU A 103 -14.93 -21.83 4.29
CA LEU A 103 -16.28 -21.90 3.70
C LEU A 103 -16.28 -22.42 2.27
N ASN A 104 -15.14 -22.46 1.60
CA ASN A 104 -14.98 -22.94 0.21
C ASN A 104 -16.02 -22.35 -0.77
N MET A 105 -16.16 -21.03 -0.77
CA MET A 105 -17.16 -20.32 -1.58
C MET A 105 -16.75 -20.12 -3.06
N LYS A 106 -16.06 -21.09 -3.64
CA LYS A 106 -15.46 -20.94 -4.99
C LYS A 106 -16.44 -21.06 -6.15
N GLU A 107 -17.59 -21.64 -5.91
CA GLU A 107 -18.59 -21.91 -6.95
C GLU A 107 -19.95 -21.26 -6.56
N PRO A 108 -20.02 -19.92 -6.62
CA PRO A 108 -21.28 -19.23 -6.33
C PRO A 108 -22.34 -19.57 -7.38
N LYS A 109 -23.58 -19.81 -6.94
CA LYS A 109 -24.70 -20.22 -7.78
C LYS A 109 -25.53 -19.05 -8.32
N ASN A 110 -25.34 -17.87 -7.77
CA ASN A 110 -26.07 -16.67 -8.15
C ASN A 110 -25.30 -15.41 -7.79
N SER A 111 -25.76 -14.26 -8.25
CA SER A 111 -25.07 -12.96 -8.05
C SER A 111 -24.97 -12.52 -6.59
N TYR A 112 -25.85 -12.99 -5.71
CA TYR A 112 -25.75 -12.71 -4.28
C TYR A 112 -24.62 -13.50 -3.65
N GLU A 113 -24.52 -14.79 -3.96
CA GLU A 113 -23.42 -15.65 -3.49
C GLU A 113 -22.07 -15.20 -4.04
N GLU A 114 -22.03 -14.67 -5.28
CA GLU A 114 -20.82 -14.05 -5.84
C GLU A 114 -20.33 -12.87 -4.98
N LYS A 115 -21.23 -11.96 -4.63
CA LYS A 115 -20.91 -10.82 -3.77
C LYS A 115 -20.48 -11.26 -2.37
N LEU A 116 -21.15 -12.26 -1.83
CA LEU A 116 -20.80 -12.80 -0.52
C LEU A 116 -19.42 -13.46 -0.53
N ALA A 117 -19.10 -14.22 -1.57
CA ALA A 117 -17.79 -14.82 -1.77
C ALA A 117 -16.69 -13.74 -1.90
N ASP A 118 -16.95 -12.68 -2.68
CA ASP A 118 -16.00 -11.57 -2.84
C ASP A 118 -15.71 -10.88 -1.49
N ILE A 119 -16.74 -10.59 -0.70
CA ILE A 119 -16.59 -10.01 0.63
C ILE A 119 -15.81 -10.97 1.54
N TYR A 120 -16.13 -12.23 1.54
CA TYR A 120 -15.47 -13.25 2.36
C TYR A 120 -13.96 -13.34 2.06
N TYR A 121 -13.60 -13.48 0.78
CA TYR A 121 -12.19 -13.57 0.39
C TYR A 121 -11.41 -12.28 0.64
N ARG A 122 -12.03 -11.12 0.45
CA ARG A 122 -11.43 -9.84 0.81
C ARG A 122 -11.20 -9.72 2.32
N THR A 123 -12.13 -10.22 3.13
CA THR A 123 -11.98 -10.23 4.59
C THR A 123 -10.82 -11.12 5.04
N ILE A 124 -10.67 -12.33 4.47
CA ILE A 124 -9.51 -13.19 4.74
C ILE A 124 -8.19 -12.44 4.43
N LEU A 125 -8.12 -11.72 3.32
CA LEU A 125 -6.93 -10.96 2.94
C LEU A 125 -6.68 -9.74 3.84
N LEU A 126 -7.74 -9.16 4.42
CA LEU A 126 -7.63 -7.98 5.27
C LEU A 126 -7.02 -8.30 6.65
N PHE A 127 -7.36 -9.42 7.25
CA PHE A 127 -6.92 -9.77 8.61
C PHE A 127 -5.41 -9.69 8.81
N PRO A 128 -4.55 -10.32 7.99
CA PRO A 128 -3.11 -10.23 8.17
C PRO A 128 -2.55 -8.83 7.94
N LEU A 129 -3.25 -7.98 7.17
CA LEU A 129 -2.84 -6.58 6.96
C LEU A 129 -3.12 -5.70 8.17
N LEU A 130 -4.06 -6.08 9.04
CA LEU A 130 -4.39 -5.39 10.28
C LEU A 130 -3.64 -5.96 11.48
N THR A 131 -2.88 -7.05 11.31
CA THR A 131 -2.18 -7.74 12.39
C THR A 131 -0.69 -7.46 12.31
N ASN A 132 -0.12 -6.99 13.41
CA ASN A 132 1.32 -6.87 13.56
C ASN A 132 1.93 -8.26 13.79
N SER A 133 2.79 -8.71 12.87
CA SER A 133 3.37 -10.06 12.89
C SER A 133 4.34 -10.31 14.05
N GLU A 134 4.93 -9.25 14.63
CA GLU A 134 5.88 -9.37 15.73
C GLU A 134 5.19 -9.45 17.09
N THR A 135 4.14 -8.65 17.28
CA THR A 135 3.46 -8.51 18.57
C THR A 135 2.14 -9.27 18.66
N GLY A 136 1.57 -9.66 17.51
CA GLY A 136 0.22 -10.21 17.42
C GLY A 136 -0.89 -9.16 17.64
N GLY A 137 -0.53 -7.89 17.78
CA GLY A 137 -1.49 -6.80 17.95
C GLY A 137 -2.36 -6.61 16.72
N ILE A 138 -3.67 -6.50 16.89
CA ILE A 138 -4.63 -6.30 15.81
C ILE A 138 -5.22 -4.91 15.94
N ILE A 139 -5.05 -4.07 14.93
CA ILE A 139 -5.65 -2.74 14.88
C ILE A 139 -7.10 -2.81 14.38
N ALA A 140 -7.96 -1.93 14.86
CA ALA A 140 -9.37 -1.90 14.46
C ALA A 140 -9.57 -1.52 12.99
N SER A 141 -8.76 -0.59 12.50
CA SER A 141 -8.71 -0.17 11.09
C SER A 141 -7.39 0.54 10.81
N ALA A 142 -7.01 0.66 9.55
CA ALA A 142 -5.83 1.40 9.12
C ALA A 142 -6.05 2.93 9.07
N GLU A 143 -7.28 3.41 9.29
CA GLU A 143 -7.59 4.82 9.25
C GLU A 143 -7.14 5.55 10.51
N ILE A 144 -6.49 6.69 10.29
CA ILE A 144 -6.07 7.62 11.35
C ILE A 144 -6.59 9.01 11.00
N ASP A 145 -7.31 9.60 11.93
CA ASP A 145 -7.64 11.03 11.90
C ASP A 145 -7.41 11.63 13.28
N GLU A 146 -6.26 12.25 13.45
CA GLU A 146 -5.87 12.84 14.73
C GLU A 146 -6.79 13.99 15.15
N ASN A 147 -7.42 14.64 14.19
CA ASN A 147 -8.32 15.76 14.42
C ASN A 147 -9.78 15.34 14.66
N PHE A 148 -10.09 14.05 14.51
CA PHE A 148 -11.45 13.49 14.66
C PHE A 148 -12.50 14.16 13.77
N THR A 149 -12.12 14.63 12.61
CA THR A 149 -13.02 15.33 11.68
C THR A 149 -13.74 14.38 10.73
N LYS A 150 -13.13 13.23 10.43
CA LYS A 150 -13.62 12.24 9.46
C LYS A 150 -13.77 10.86 10.07
N CYS A 151 -12.85 10.44 10.91
CA CYS A 151 -12.87 9.15 11.58
C CYS A 151 -12.21 9.24 12.97
N GLY A 152 -12.22 8.15 13.72
CA GLY A 152 -11.53 8.04 15.02
C GLY A 152 -10.09 7.57 14.87
N ARG A 153 -9.45 7.31 16.01
CA ARG A 153 -8.11 6.70 16.08
C ARG A 153 -8.20 5.19 15.96
N TYR A 154 -8.53 4.69 14.78
CA TYR A 154 -8.75 3.25 14.58
C TYR A 154 -7.46 2.45 14.40
N ALA A 155 -6.33 3.06 14.08
CA ALA A 155 -5.04 2.37 14.02
C ALA A 155 -4.44 2.02 15.40
N TYR A 156 -5.28 1.83 16.40
CA TYR A 156 -4.93 1.30 17.71
C TYR A 156 -5.51 -0.10 17.90
N THR A 157 -4.89 -0.87 18.77
CA THR A 157 -5.45 -2.15 19.21
C THR A 157 -6.57 -1.89 20.20
N TRP A 158 -7.80 -2.18 19.79
CA TRP A 158 -8.97 -2.13 20.63
C TRP A 158 -9.31 -3.55 21.06
N PRO A 159 -9.35 -3.86 22.37
CA PRO A 159 -9.55 -5.23 22.84
C PRO A 159 -10.81 -5.92 22.29
N ARG A 160 -11.93 -5.18 22.21
CA ARG A 160 -13.17 -5.70 21.64
C ARG A 160 -13.00 -6.11 20.17
N ASP A 161 -12.44 -5.23 19.36
CA ASP A 161 -12.26 -5.44 17.92
C ASP A 161 -11.25 -6.55 17.65
N ALA A 162 -10.16 -6.60 18.41
CA ALA A 162 -9.18 -7.66 18.37
C ALA A 162 -9.78 -9.04 18.68
N VAL A 163 -10.64 -9.15 19.71
CA VAL A 163 -11.30 -10.41 20.08
C VAL A 163 -12.20 -10.90 18.94
N PHE A 164 -13.02 -10.03 18.33
CA PHE A 164 -13.88 -10.43 17.22
C PHE A 164 -13.07 -10.84 15.98
N THR A 165 -12.01 -10.11 15.67
CA THR A 165 -11.12 -10.44 14.55
C THR A 165 -10.42 -11.79 14.79
N THR A 166 -9.85 -12.01 15.96
CA THR A 166 -9.21 -13.29 16.31
C THR A 166 -10.19 -14.45 16.19
N LYS A 167 -11.42 -14.29 16.70
CA LYS A 167 -12.46 -15.31 16.59
C LYS A 167 -12.86 -15.61 15.17
N ALA A 168 -12.79 -14.64 14.28
CA ALA A 168 -13.08 -14.83 12.87
C ALA A 168 -11.92 -15.50 12.10
N MET A 169 -10.69 -15.45 12.64
CA MET A 169 -9.51 -16.09 12.06
C MET A 169 -9.38 -17.58 12.46
N ASP A 170 -9.95 -17.99 13.60
CA ASP A 170 -9.98 -19.38 14.10
C ASP A 170 -10.95 -20.27 13.28
#